data_d13c05ca98b355489ca3a3c58b403c94
#
_entry.id   d13c05ca98b355489ca3a3c58b403c94
#
_cell.length_a   1.000
_cell.length_b   1.000
_cell.length_c   1.000
_cell.angle_alpha   90.00
_cell.angle_beta   90.00
_cell.angle_gamma   90.00
#
_symmetry.space_group_name_H-M   'P 1'
#
loop_
_entity.id
_entity.type
_entity.pdbx_description
1 polymer ?
#
loop_
_entity_poly.entity_id
_entity_poly.type
_entity_poly.pdbx_seq_one_letter_code
_entity_poly.pdbx_strand_id
1 'polypeptide(L)'
;MWGAELMRETLKRNFDIDIKYYAMVDFETFATGVDTLFPNGVEINAKFATIDGKKVSSVQVPDDLKMDKNGHVPNQTIKVGKQDMDGRTLLNYARFRKDDEGDYGRTKRQQQVMQAVMKQLKNPLSLFKGPEALGKVYSLTSTNMSMTDMLDLGLSNAGSFKKGINSQTIPSDGDWIDSYDLYGGQGIEIDFDTYQAKLKELGFR
;
A
#
# COMPACT_ATOMS: atom_id res chain seq x y z
N MET A 1 -1.42 14.22 -13.65
CA MET A 1 -1.32 13.40 -14.88
C MET A 1 0.09 12.85 -15.14
N TRP A 2 1.16 13.57 -14.78
CA TRP A 2 2.56 13.15 -15.01
C TRP A 2 3.01 11.94 -14.18
N GLY A 3 2.54 11.79 -12.93
CA GLY A 3 3.04 10.75 -12.02
C GLY A 3 2.69 9.32 -12.43
N ALA A 4 1.45 9.04 -12.82
CA ALA A 4 1.00 7.70 -13.19
C ALA A 4 1.63 7.24 -14.52
N GLU A 5 1.71 8.12 -15.52
CA GLU A 5 2.33 7.81 -16.80
C GLU A 5 3.83 7.57 -16.66
N LEU A 6 4.53 8.45 -15.92
CA LEU A 6 5.96 8.23 -15.64
C LEU A 6 6.21 6.90 -14.92
N MET A 7 5.37 6.53 -13.96
CA MET A 7 5.47 5.24 -13.27
C MET A 7 5.28 4.08 -14.25
N ARG A 8 4.27 4.15 -15.12
CA ARG A 8 4.00 3.14 -16.15
C ARG A 8 5.19 2.96 -17.09
N GLU A 9 5.74 4.05 -17.60
CA GLU A 9 6.92 4.05 -18.47
C GLU A 9 8.15 3.49 -17.75
N THR A 10 8.35 3.87 -16.48
CA THR A 10 9.46 3.36 -15.67
C THR A 10 9.36 1.84 -15.47
N LEU A 11 8.18 1.33 -15.14
CA LEU A 11 7.95 -0.10 -14.99
C LEU A 11 8.12 -0.85 -16.33
N LYS A 12 7.63 -0.27 -17.43
CA LYS A 12 7.82 -0.85 -18.76
C LYS A 12 9.28 -0.91 -19.17
N ARG A 13 10.01 0.19 -18.98
CA ARG A 13 11.42 0.29 -19.38
C ARG A 13 12.33 -0.61 -18.57
N ASN A 14 12.17 -0.65 -17.25
CA ASN A 14 13.10 -1.34 -16.35
C ASN A 14 12.72 -2.81 -16.13
N PHE A 15 11.44 -3.13 -16.10
CA PHE A 15 10.94 -4.46 -15.75
C PHE A 15 10.12 -5.13 -16.86
N ASP A 16 9.90 -4.44 -17.97
CA ASP A 16 9.04 -4.86 -19.09
C ASP A 16 7.61 -5.21 -18.64
N ILE A 17 7.12 -4.53 -17.59
CA ILE A 17 5.74 -4.65 -17.11
C ILE A 17 4.89 -3.60 -17.81
N ASP A 18 3.84 -4.03 -18.52
CA ASP A 18 2.88 -3.13 -19.17
C ASP A 18 1.64 -2.94 -18.30
N ILE A 19 1.57 -1.81 -17.59
CA ILE A 19 0.45 -1.46 -16.73
C ILE A 19 -0.64 -0.78 -17.57
N LYS A 20 -1.81 -1.41 -17.66
CA LYS A 20 -2.98 -0.87 -18.35
C LYS A 20 -3.75 0.13 -17.49
N TYR A 21 -3.95 -0.18 -16.21
CA TYR A 21 -4.77 0.60 -15.31
C TYR A 21 -3.97 1.14 -14.13
N TYR A 22 -4.35 2.32 -13.66
CA TYR A 22 -3.80 2.88 -12.43
C TYR A 22 -4.93 3.43 -11.55
N ALA A 23 -4.67 3.50 -10.26
CA ALA A 23 -5.48 4.21 -9.29
C ALA A 23 -4.54 5.00 -8.38
N MET A 24 -4.77 6.31 -8.26
CA MET A 24 -4.02 7.20 -7.39
C MET A 24 -4.95 7.74 -6.31
N VAL A 25 -4.49 7.66 -5.08
CA VAL A 25 -5.19 8.20 -3.90
C VAL A 25 -4.20 9.01 -3.07
N ASP A 26 -4.64 10.13 -2.53
CA ASP A 26 -3.91 10.82 -1.48
C ASP A 26 -4.22 10.21 -0.09
N PHE A 27 -3.60 10.74 0.94
CA PHE A 27 -3.76 10.21 2.29
C PHE A 27 -5.16 10.37 2.86
N GLU A 28 -5.80 11.50 2.60
CA GLU A 28 -7.17 11.78 3.03
C GLU A 28 -8.17 10.88 2.31
N THR A 29 -8.01 10.74 1.00
CA THR A 29 -8.79 9.83 0.17
C THR A 29 -8.65 8.38 0.62
N PHE A 30 -7.43 7.93 0.92
CA PHE A 30 -7.20 6.59 1.46
C PHE A 30 -7.97 6.37 2.77
N ALA A 31 -7.80 7.27 3.74
CA ALA A 31 -8.46 7.17 5.04
C ALA A 31 -9.98 7.19 4.90
N THR A 32 -10.53 8.13 4.13
CA THR A 32 -11.97 8.23 3.85
C THR A 32 -12.51 6.99 3.15
N GLY A 33 -11.75 6.44 2.20
CA GLY A 33 -12.11 5.22 1.47
C GLY A 33 -12.21 4.01 2.40
N VAL A 34 -11.22 3.83 3.28
CA VAL A 34 -11.23 2.77 4.29
C VAL A 34 -12.43 2.92 5.23
N ASP A 35 -12.67 4.10 5.79
CA ASP A 35 -13.78 4.35 6.71
C ASP A 35 -15.15 4.15 6.05
N THR A 36 -15.24 4.47 4.74
CA THR A 36 -16.46 4.27 3.96
C THR A 36 -16.75 2.79 3.73
N LEU A 37 -15.73 2.00 3.37
CA LEU A 37 -15.85 0.57 3.08
C LEU A 37 -15.92 -0.28 4.35
N PHE A 38 -15.25 0.14 5.42
CA PHE A 38 -15.09 -0.60 6.67
C PHE A 38 -15.44 0.29 7.88
N PRO A 39 -16.72 0.58 8.14
CA PRO A 39 -17.13 1.47 9.25
C PRO A 39 -16.70 0.99 10.64
N ASN A 40 -16.40 -0.29 10.79
CA ASN A 40 -15.89 -0.88 12.04
C ASN A 40 -14.36 -1.02 12.05
N GLY A 41 -13.68 -0.46 11.04
CA GLY A 41 -12.25 -0.59 10.85
C GLY A 41 -11.82 -1.85 10.13
N VAL A 42 -10.52 -1.93 9.85
CA VAL A 42 -9.86 -3.09 9.24
C VAL A 42 -9.12 -3.87 10.32
N GLU A 43 -9.47 -5.13 10.51
CA GLU A 43 -8.75 -6.01 11.43
C GLU A 43 -7.32 -6.25 10.92
N ILE A 44 -6.34 -5.89 11.73
CA ILE A 44 -4.94 -6.09 11.44
C ILE A 44 -4.17 -6.52 12.70
N ASN A 45 -3.19 -7.38 12.53
CA ASN A 45 -2.25 -7.72 13.60
C ASN A 45 -1.00 -6.86 13.43
N ALA A 46 -0.99 -5.69 14.06
CA ALA A 46 0.10 -4.72 13.93
C ALA A 46 1.43 -5.29 14.42
N LYS A 47 2.44 -5.19 13.58
CA LYS A 47 3.81 -5.66 13.84
C LYS A 47 4.79 -4.54 13.55
N PHE A 48 5.76 -4.41 14.45
CA PHE A 48 6.90 -3.51 14.29
C PHE A 48 8.18 -4.30 14.58
N ALA A 49 9.26 -3.95 13.91
CA ALA A 49 10.57 -4.45 14.27
C ALA A 49 11.02 -3.85 15.62
N THR A 50 12.20 -4.17 16.06
CA THR A 50 12.83 -3.52 17.20
C THR A 50 13.09 -2.03 16.92
N ILE A 51 13.22 -1.25 17.97
CA ILE A 51 13.72 0.13 17.92
C ILE A 51 14.97 0.16 18.80
N ASP A 52 16.11 0.54 18.23
CA ASP A 52 17.41 0.47 18.89
C ASP A 52 17.69 -0.92 19.51
N GLY A 53 17.36 -1.98 18.76
CA GLY A 53 17.53 -3.38 19.18
C GLY A 53 16.53 -3.86 20.24
N LYS A 54 15.57 -3.04 20.67
CA LYS A 54 14.62 -3.38 21.73
C LYS A 54 13.22 -3.65 21.17
N LYS A 55 12.56 -4.71 21.67
CA LYS A 55 11.16 -4.96 21.37
C LYS A 55 10.26 -3.86 21.93
N VAL A 56 9.28 -3.44 21.15
CA VAL A 56 8.31 -2.41 21.53
C VAL A 56 6.92 -3.00 21.67
N SER A 57 6.10 -2.45 22.57
CA SER A 57 4.68 -2.79 22.70
C SER A 57 3.77 -1.79 21.96
N SER A 58 4.30 -0.63 21.62
CA SER A 58 3.63 0.42 20.84
C SER A 58 4.66 1.35 20.22
N VAL A 59 4.23 2.09 19.22
CA VAL A 59 5.03 3.13 18.56
C VAL A 59 4.27 4.45 18.52
N GLN A 60 5.03 5.55 18.39
CA GLN A 60 4.49 6.89 18.14
C GLN A 60 4.66 7.21 16.66
N VAL A 61 3.56 7.51 15.98
CA VAL A 61 3.55 7.79 14.54
C VAL A 61 3.04 9.20 14.30
N PRO A 62 3.74 10.05 13.53
CA PRO A 62 3.20 11.35 13.14
C PRO A 62 1.86 11.20 12.42
N ASP A 63 0.88 11.98 12.84
CA ASP A 63 -0.48 11.95 12.33
C ASP A 63 -0.75 13.19 11.46
N ASP A 64 -0.28 13.14 10.22
CA ASP A 64 -0.32 14.28 9.30
C ASP A 64 -1.76 14.72 8.99
N LEU A 65 -2.75 13.82 9.06
CA LEU A 65 -4.16 14.17 8.88
C LEU A 65 -4.75 14.97 10.08
N LYS A 66 -4.00 15.11 11.16
CA LYS A 66 -4.34 15.93 12.33
C LYS A 66 -3.40 17.12 12.52
N MET A 67 -2.66 17.48 11.48
CA MET A 67 -1.84 18.69 11.51
C MET A 67 -2.72 19.91 11.83
N ASP A 68 -2.28 20.70 12.81
CA ASP A 68 -2.98 21.91 13.20
C ASP A 68 -2.69 23.09 12.25
N LYS A 69 -3.39 24.21 12.48
CA LYS A 69 -3.25 25.43 11.66
C LYS A 69 -1.85 26.06 11.72
N ASN A 70 -1.05 25.69 12.73
CA ASN A 70 0.33 26.18 12.91
C ASN A 70 1.36 25.21 12.31
N GLY A 71 0.91 24.12 11.67
CA GLY A 71 1.78 23.11 11.09
C GLY A 71 2.31 22.08 12.07
N HIS A 72 1.81 22.06 13.32
CA HIS A 72 2.17 21.05 14.30
C HIS A 72 1.46 19.73 14.00
N VAL A 73 2.22 18.65 13.88
CA VAL A 73 1.72 17.29 13.65
C VAL A 73 1.74 16.51 14.96
N PRO A 74 0.59 16.15 15.53
CA PRO A 74 0.55 15.33 16.74
C PRO A 74 1.01 13.90 16.45
N ASN A 75 1.42 13.18 17.50
CA ASN A 75 1.71 11.75 17.37
C ASN A 75 0.48 10.92 17.74
N GLN A 76 0.24 9.85 16.97
CA GLN A 76 -0.70 8.79 17.31
C GLN A 76 0.06 7.59 17.89
N THR A 77 -0.46 7.01 18.97
CA THR A 77 0.09 5.76 19.53
C THR A 77 -0.57 4.57 18.85
N ILE A 78 0.23 3.69 18.24
CA ILE A 78 -0.23 2.43 17.66
C ILE A 78 0.39 1.28 18.46
N LYS A 79 -0.45 0.39 19.02
CA LYS A 79 -0.02 -0.77 19.80
C LYS A 79 0.34 -1.94 18.88
N VAL A 80 1.23 -2.82 19.36
CA VAL A 80 1.47 -4.13 18.74
C VAL A 80 0.28 -5.06 19.01
N GLY A 81 -0.05 -5.91 18.05
CA GLY A 81 -1.07 -6.94 18.21
C GLY A 81 -2.33 -6.71 17.37
N LYS A 82 -3.33 -7.55 17.59
CA LYS A 82 -4.61 -7.50 16.87
C LYS A 82 -5.43 -6.32 17.32
N GLN A 83 -5.92 -5.57 16.35
CA GLN A 83 -6.80 -4.42 16.55
C GLN A 83 -7.54 -4.09 15.26
N ASP A 84 -8.69 -3.42 15.38
CA ASP A 84 -9.40 -2.83 14.27
C ASP A 84 -8.89 -1.39 14.09
N MET A 85 -8.43 -1.06 12.88
CA MET A 85 -7.90 0.25 12.56
C MET A 85 -8.86 0.99 11.62
N ASP A 86 -9.24 2.21 11.99
CA ASP A 86 -9.87 3.16 11.09
C ASP A 86 -8.90 3.58 9.96
N GLY A 87 -9.40 4.28 8.95
CA GLY A 87 -8.60 4.64 7.79
C GLY A 87 -7.37 5.46 8.13
N ARG A 88 -7.49 6.37 9.10
CA ARG A 88 -6.37 7.19 9.57
C ARG A 88 -5.31 6.36 10.29
N THR A 89 -5.71 5.51 11.21
CA THR A 89 -4.79 4.64 11.95
C THR A 89 -4.10 3.65 11.02
N LEU A 90 -4.84 3.09 10.07
CA LEU A 90 -4.31 2.18 9.06
C LEU A 90 -3.28 2.86 8.15
N LEU A 91 -3.55 4.12 7.74
CA LEU A 91 -2.61 4.95 7.00
C LEU A 91 -1.32 5.19 7.78
N ASN A 92 -1.43 5.61 9.03
CA ASN A 92 -0.29 5.88 9.90
C ASN A 92 0.53 4.62 10.14
N TYR A 93 -0.12 3.47 10.34
CA TYR A 93 0.56 2.18 10.41
C TYR A 93 1.34 1.84 9.12
N ALA A 94 0.73 2.02 7.96
CA ALA A 94 1.35 1.75 6.66
C ALA A 94 2.54 2.67 6.35
N ARG A 95 2.59 3.86 6.94
CA ARG A 95 3.63 4.88 6.69
C ARG A 95 4.79 4.84 7.67
N PHE A 96 4.66 4.15 8.80
CA PHE A 96 5.70 4.09 9.81
C PHE A 96 7.00 3.48 9.28
N ARG A 97 8.15 4.08 9.60
CA ARG A 97 9.49 3.65 9.17
C ARG A 97 10.60 3.99 10.15
N LYS A 98 10.25 4.14 11.45
CA LYS A 98 11.20 4.48 12.50
C LYS A 98 11.57 3.28 13.39
N ASP A 99 11.39 2.05 12.87
CA ASP A 99 11.93 0.84 13.47
C ASP A 99 13.20 0.40 12.75
N ASP A 100 13.90 -0.60 13.27
CA ASP A 100 15.20 -1.05 12.75
C ASP A 100 15.12 -1.64 11.31
N GLU A 101 13.92 -1.98 10.83
CA GLU A 101 13.70 -2.37 9.43
C GLU A 101 13.47 -1.17 8.48
N GLY A 102 13.27 0.03 9.01
CA GLY A 102 13.17 1.26 8.24
C GLY A 102 12.17 1.20 7.07
N ASP A 103 12.66 1.49 5.87
CA ASP A 103 11.85 1.53 4.65
C ASP A 103 11.35 0.15 4.22
N TYR A 104 12.13 -0.88 4.47
CA TYR A 104 11.75 -2.26 4.19
C TYR A 104 10.60 -2.72 5.09
N GLY A 105 10.63 -2.38 6.38
CA GLY A 105 9.53 -2.58 7.31
C GLY A 105 8.26 -1.84 6.89
N ARG A 106 8.39 -0.62 6.37
CA ARG A 106 7.26 0.11 5.77
C ARG A 106 6.63 -0.67 4.62
N THR A 107 7.41 -1.20 3.70
CA THR A 107 6.92 -1.98 2.56
C THR A 107 6.16 -3.23 3.03
N LYS A 108 6.69 -3.96 4.02
CA LYS A 108 5.99 -5.10 4.64
C LYS A 108 4.64 -4.71 5.23
N ARG A 109 4.57 -3.56 5.94
CA ARG A 109 3.32 -3.05 6.52
C ARG A 109 2.31 -2.67 5.45
N GLN A 110 2.74 -2.01 4.37
CA GLN A 110 1.87 -1.70 3.24
C GLN A 110 1.29 -2.96 2.59
N GLN A 111 2.10 -3.99 2.39
CA GLN A 111 1.63 -5.29 1.88
C GLN A 111 0.62 -5.94 2.85
N GLN A 112 0.90 -5.89 4.15
CA GLN A 112 -0.02 -6.41 5.18
C GLN A 112 -1.37 -5.67 5.18
N VAL A 113 -1.35 -4.35 5.07
CA VAL A 113 -2.56 -3.51 4.96
C VAL A 113 -3.35 -3.91 3.71
N MET A 114 -2.69 -4.02 2.56
CA MET A 114 -3.35 -4.43 1.32
C MET A 114 -4.01 -5.81 1.47
N GLN A 115 -3.30 -6.78 2.05
CA GLN A 115 -3.84 -8.12 2.30
C GLN A 115 -5.03 -8.10 3.24
N ALA A 116 -4.99 -7.30 4.32
CA ALA A 116 -6.07 -7.18 5.30
C ALA A 116 -7.33 -6.55 4.67
N VAL A 117 -7.17 -5.45 3.94
CA VAL A 117 -8.25 -4.78 3.19
C VAL A 117 -8.88 -5.76 2.20
N MET A 118 -8.08 -6.42 1.37
CA MET A 118 -8.59 -7.37 0.37
C MET A 118 -9.26 -8.58 1.01
N LYS A 119 -8.75 -9.08 2.13
CA LYS A 119 -9.40 -10.18 2.88
C LYS A 119 -10.78 -9.77 3.39
N GLN A 120 -10.93 -8.55 3.88
CA GLN A 120 -12.18 -8.05 4.43
C GLN A 120 -13.19 -7.69 3.34
N LEU A 121 -12.73 -7.21 2.17
CA LEU A 121 -13.57 -6.99 0.99
C LEU A 121 -14.23 -8.27 0.45
N LYS A 122 -13.63 -9.44 0.73
CA LYS A 122 -14.22 -10.76 0.34
C LYS A 122 -15.47 -11.14 1.13
N ASN A 123 -15.75 -10.46 2.24
CA ASN A 123 -16.97 -10.72 3.00
C ASN A 123 -18.16 -10.09 2.27
N PRO A 124 -19.13 -10.90 1.76
CA PRO A 124 -20.30 -10.39 1.05
C PRO A 124 -21.08 -9.33 1.85
N LEU A 125 -21.05 -9.41 3.20
CA LEU A 125 -21.71 -8.45 4.07
C LEU A 125 -21.06 -7.05 4.05
N SER A 126 -19.77 -6.95 3.76
CA SER A 126 -19.09 -5.64 3.59
C SER A 126 -19.36 -5.01 2.22
N LEU A 127 -19.61 -5.83 1.20
CA LEU A 127 -19.99 -5.35 -0.14
C LEU A 127 -21.47 -4.94 -0.24
N PHE A 128 -22.34 -5.36 0.70
CA PHE A 128 -23.77 -5.02 0.69
C PHE A 128 -24.10 -3.58 1.13
N LYS A 129 -23.14 -2.85 1.68
CA LYS A 129 -23.25 -1.38 1.77
C LYS A 129 -22.88 -0.65 0.46
N GLY A 130 -22.66 -1.31 -0.52
CA GLY A 130 -22.25 -1.64 -1.86
C GLY A 130 -22.14 -0.50 -2.87
N PRO A 131 -23.08 -0.25 -3.74
CA PRO A 131 -22.85 0.61 -4.91
C PRO A 131 -22.53 2.06 -4.55
N GLU A 132 -23.12 2.59 -3.48
CA GLU A 132 -22.89 3.95 -3.01
C GLU A 132 -21.47 4.13 -2.43
N ALA A 133 -21.02 3.20 -1.60
CA ALA A 133 -19.68 3.24 -1.02
C ALA A 133 -18.59 3.10 -2.11
N LEU A 134 -18.79 2.20 -3.06
CA LEU A 134 -17.89 2.04 -4.21
C LEU A 134 -17.90 3.28 -5.09
N GLY A 135 -19.07 3.86 -5.36
CA GLY A 135 -19.20 5.11 -6.12
C GLY A 135 -18.48 6.27 -5.44
N LYS A 136 -18.57 6.38 -4.11
CA LYS A 136 -17.87 7.40 -3.33
C LYS A 136 -16.35 7.20 -3.40
N VAL A 137 -15.85 5.98 -3.19
CA VAL A 137 -14.41 5.69 -3.29
C VAL A 137 -13.90 5.97 -4.71
N TYR A 138 -14.66 5.55 -5.73
CA TYR A 138 -14.32 5.83 -7.13
C TYR A 138 -14.22 7.33 -7.41
N SER A 139 -15.18 8.13 -6.93
CA SER A 139 -15.20 9.59 -7.14
C SER A 139 -14.02 10.32 -6.49
N LEU A 140 -13.44 9.75 -5.44
CA LEU A 140 -12.26 10.27 -4.74
C LEU A 140 -10.94 9.80 -5.34
N THR A 141 -10.96 8.79 -6.22
CA THR A 141 -9.76 8.16 -6.79
C THR A 141 -9.46 8.74 -8.17
N SER A 142 -8.21 9.15 -8.40
CA SER A 142 -7.76 9.48 -9.74
C SER A 142 -7.35 8.20 -10.47
N THR A 143 -8.10 7.83 -11.52
CA THR A 143 -7.90 6.59 -12.26
C THR A 143 -8.23 6.75 -13.74
N ASN A 144 -7.60 5.93 -14.60
CA ASN A 144 -7.99 5.78 -15.99
C ASN A 144 -8.99 4.63 -16.23
N MET A 145 -9.41 3.94 -15.16
CA MET A 145 -10.46 2.91 -15.24
C MET A 145 -11.84 3.57 -15.27
N SER A 146 -12.72 3.08 -16.12
CA SER A 146 -14.15 3.38 -15.98
C SER A 146 -14.77 2.60 -14.80
N MET A 147 -15.91 3.06 -14.30
CA MET A 147 -16.66 2.31 -13.28
C MET A 147 -17.01 0.90 -13.78
N THR A 148 -17.32 0.77 -15.07
CA THR A 148 -17.63 -0.53 -15.71
C THR A 148 -16.40 -1.45 -15.69
N ASP A 149 -15.23 -0.95 -16.09
CA ASP A 149 -13.99 -1.73 -16.02
C ASP A 149 -13.68 -2.22 -14.60
N MET A 150 -13.92 -1.36 -13.60
CA MET A 150 -13.70 -1.71 -12.20
C MET A 150 -14.65 -2.82 -11.73
N LEU A 151 -15.92 -2.75 -12.11
CA LEU A 151 -16.91 -3.78 -11.81
C LEU A 151 -16.59 -5.09 -12.51
N ASP A 152 -16.23 -5.05 -13.79
CA ASP A 152 -15.86 -6.24 -14.57
C ASP A 152 -14.61 -6.92 -14.02
N LEU A 153 -13.58 -6.15 -13.63
CA LEU A 153 -12.40 -6.66 -12.96
C LEU A 153 -12.75 -7.30 -11.61
N GLY A 154 -13.62 -6.69 -10.84
CA GLY A 154 -14.08 -7.22 -9.56
C GLY A 154 -14.83 -8.52 -9.71
N LEU A 155 -15.76 -8.61 -10.67
CA LEU A 155 -16.57 -9.80 -10.92
C LEU A 155 -15.75 -10.93 -11.54
N SER A 156 -14.95 -10.65 -12.57
CA SER A 156 -14.12 -11.67 -13.25
C SER A 156 -13.05 -12.26 -12.37
N ASN A 157 -12.57 -11.51 -11.38
CA ASN A 157 -11.54 -11.96 -10.43
C ASN A 157 -12.08 -12.40 -9.07
N ALA A 158 -13.39 -12.40 -8.85
CA ALA A 158 -14.01 -12.78 -7.57
C ALA A 158 -13.57 -14.17 -7.07
N GLY A 159 -13.35 -15.12 -7.98
CA GLY A 159 -12.79 -16.44 -7.68
C GLY A 159 -11.31 -16.43 -7.30
N SER A 160 -10.52 -15.58 -7.97
CA SER A 160 -9.07 -15.43 -7.73
C SER A 160 -8.77 -14.73 -6.41
N PHE A 161 -9.61 -13.79 -6.00
CA PHE A 161 -9.51 -13.18 -4.67
C PHE A 161 -9.60 -14.19 -3.51
N LYS A 162 -10.21 -15.35 -3.71
CA LYS A 162 -10.24 -16.43 -2.70
C LYS A 162 -8.84 -17.01 -2.43
N LYS A 163 -7.94 -16.98 -3.39
CA LYS A 163 -6.58 -17.53 -3.28
C LYS A 163 -5.60 -16.62 -2.53
N GLY A 164 -5.99 -15.40 -2.21
CA GLY A 164 -5.10 -14.41 -1.57
C GLY A 164 -4.32 -13.56 -2.58
N ILE A 165 -3.50 -12.66 -2.05
CA ILE A 165 -2.58 -11.83 -2.83
C ILE A 165 -1.18 -12.39 -2.63
N ASN A 166 -0.51 -12.71 -3.73
CA ASN A 166 0.92 -12.93 -3.72
C ASN A 166 1.62 -11.58 -3.88
N SER A 167 2.52 -11.26 -2.97
CA SER A 167 3.30 -10.03 -3.01
C SER A 167 4.76 -10.34 -3.27
N GLN A 168 5.37 -9.59 -4.16
CA GLN A 168 6.80 -9.63 -4.43
C GLN A 168 7.38 -8.24 -4.23
N THR A 169 8.42 -8.14 -3.42
CA THR A 169 9.20 -6.90 -3.26
C THR A 169 10.42 -6.97 -4.19
N ILE A 170 10.69 -5.87 -4.88
CA ILE A 170 11.86 -5.70 -5.74
C ILE A 170 12.58 -4.43 -5.30
N PRO A 171 13.88 -4.51 -5.00
CA PRO A 171 14.68 -5.72 -4.85
C PRO A 171 14.26 -6.57 -3.66
N SER A 172 14.70 -7.83 -3.61
CA SER A 172 14.59 -8.67 -2.41
C SER A 172 15.52 -8.13 -1.32
N ASP A 173 15.26 -8.48 -0.06
CA ASP A 173 16.05 -7.98 1.08
C ASP A 173 17.54 -8.30 0.92
N GLY A 174 18.38 -7.26 0.96
CA GLY A 174 19.82 -7.37 0.80
C GLY A 174 20.33 -7.58 -0.64
N ASP A 175 19.45 -7.61 -1.63
CA ASP A 175 19.79 -7.85 -3.04
C ASP A 175 19.91 -6.53 -3.81
N TRP A 176 20.73 -5.63 -3.30
CA TRP A 176 21.08 -4.34 -3.92
C TRP A 176 22.45 -3.86 -3.45
N ILE A 177 23.02 -2.92 -4.20
CA ILE A 177 24.21 -2.16 -3.84
C ILE A 177 23.80 -0.70 -3.71
N ASP A 178 24.23 -0.05 -2.61
CA ASP A 178 24.04 1.39 -2.46
C ASP A 178 24.88 2.12 -3.52
N SER A 179 24.25 3.02 -4.25
CA SER A 179 24.86 3.74 -5.35
C SER A 179 24.57 5.23 -5.25
N TYR A 180 25.40 6.04 -5.90
CA TYR A 180 25.23 7.48 -5.98
C TYR A 180 25.26 7.92 -7.44
N ASP A 181 24.37 8.82 -7.81
CA ASP A 181 24.40 9.39 -9.14
C ASP A 181 25.51 10.45 -9.29
N LEU A 182 25.67 10.98 -10.51
CA LEU A 182 26.68 12.00 -10.82
C LEU A 182 26.50 13.31 -10.03
N TYR A 183 25.33 13.52 -9.43
CA TYR A 183 24.96 14.70 -8.66
C TYR A 183 24.94 14.44 -7.14
N GLY A 184 25.36 13.23 -6.70
CA GLY A 184 25.39 12.82 -5.30
C GLY A 184 24.02 12.36 -4.78
N GLY A 185 23.05 12.14 -5.65
CA GLY A 185 21.77 11.54 -5.29
C GLY A 185 21.94 10.09 -4.87
N GLN A 186 21.43 9.73 -3.69
CA GLN A 186 21.48 8.35 -3.20
C GLN A 186 20.47 7.48 -3.91
N GLY A 187 20.89 6.31 -4.37
CA GLY A 187 20.07 5.31 -5.02
C GLY A 187 20.49 3.90 -4.65
N ILE A 188 19.84 2.93 -5.24
CA ILE A 188 20.21 1.52 -5.15
C ILE A 188 20.41 0.97 -6.55
N GLU A 189 21.41 0.14 -6.72
CA GLU A 189 21.70 -0.59 -7.96
C GLU A 189 21.24 -2.03 -7.81
N ILE A 190 20.49 -2.54 -8.81
CA ILE A 190 19.94 -3.89 -8.84
C ILE A 190 20.20 -4.55 -10.19
N ASP A 191 20.18 -5.87 -10.24
CA ASP A 191 20.22 -6.63 -11.48
C ASP A 191 18.81 -6.70 -12.11
N PHE A 192 18.54 -5.80 -13.05
CA PHE A 192 17.25 -5.74 -13.76
C PHE A 192 16.95 -7.01 -14.56
N ASP A 193 17.93 -7.66 -15.16
CA ASP A 193 17.72 -8.85 -15.98
C ASP A 193 17.23 -10.03 -15.13
N THR A 194 17.82 -10.23 -13.96
CA THR A 194 17.38 -11.22 -12.98
C THR A 194 15.94 -10.96 -12.52
N TYR A 195 15.59 -9.71 -12.24
CA TYR A 195 14.22 -9.37 -11.83
C TYR A 195 13.22 -9.46 -12.97
N GLN A 196 13.57 -9.13 -14.19
CA GLN A 196 12.72 -9.34 -15.36
C GLN A 196 12.41 -10.83 -15.57
N ALA A 197 13.40 -11.71 -15.44
CA ALA A 197 13.21 -13.16 -15.53
C ALA A 197 12.24 -13.67 -14.44
N LYS A 198 12.44 -13.24 -13.20
CA LYS A 198 11.57 -13.59 -12.06
C LYS A 198 10.12 -13.10 -12.24
N LEU A 199 9.93 -11.89 -12.74
CA LEU A 199 8.60 -11.34 -13.01
C LEU A 199 7.87 -12.09 -14.12
N LYS A 200 8.62 -12.56 -15.14
CA LYS A 200 8.07 -13.42 -16.19
C LYS A 200 7.58 -14.76 -15.63
N GLU A 201 8.35 -15.40 -14.75
CA GLU A 201 7.93 -16.64 -14.07
C GLU A 201 6.67 -16.45 -13.22
N LEU A 202 6.51 -15.27 -12.62
CA LEU A 202 5.33 -14.89 -11.84
C LEU A 202 4.12 -14.49 -12.70
N GLY A 203 4.26 -14.41 -14.03
CA GLY A 203 3.18 -14.08 -14.95
C GLY A 203 2.88 -12.58 -15.09
N PHE A 204 3.84 -11.72 -14.78
CA PHE A 204 3.70 -10.26 -14.97
C PHE A 204 4.11 -9.79 -16.39
N ARG A 205 4.59 -10.72 -17.23
CA ARG A 205 5.03 -10.47 -18.63
C ARG A 205 4.36 -11.45 -19.57
#